data_29433dc2cc96e5f1c321797f2f5f5a35
#
_entry.id   29433dc2cc96e5f1c321797f2f5f5a35
#
_cell.length_a   1.000
_cell.length_b   1.000
_cell.length_c   1.000
_cell.angle_alpha   90.00
_cell.angle_beta   90.00
_cell.angle_gamma   90.00
#
_symmetry.space_group_name_H-M   'P 1'
#
loop_
_entity.id
_entity.type
_entity.pdbx_description
1 polymer ?
#
loop_
_entity_poly.entity_id
_entity_poly.type
_entity_poly.pdbx_seq_one_letter_code
_entity_poly.pdbx_strand_id
1 'polypeptide(L)'
;MDKKLQTIVFGGGGFVGSHVADVLSEKGYNVSIFDIRPSRFLKPSQKMIIGDILDEEKVRESVKGMDVVYNFAGIADIGEAANKPVETVKYNILGNTIILEAAKQAN
;
A
#
# COMPACT_ATOMS: atom_id res chain seq x y z
N MET A 1 -16.02 23.96 2.74
CA MET A 1 -15.67 22.84 3.61
C MET A 1 -14.60 22.01 2.91
N ASP A 2 -13.48 21.83 3.56
CA ASP A 2 -12.36 21.14 2.94
C ASP A 2 -12.64 19.64 2.87
N LYS A 3 -12.43 19.09 1.68
CA LYS A 3 -12.57 17.67 1.47
C LYS A 3 -11.33 16.95 1.99
N LYS A 4 -11.53 15.93 2.81
CA LYS A 4 -10.41 15.10 3.28
C LYS A 4 -9.81 14.33 2.12
N LEU A 5 -8.47 14.30 2.04
CA LEU A 5 -7.79 13.50 1.04
C LEU A 5 -7.98 12.01 1.34
N GLN A 6 -8.27 11.26 0.29
CA GLN A 6 -8.34 9.81 0.34
C GLN A 6 -6.96 9.26 -0.01
N THR A 7 -6.35 8.56 0.92
CA THR A 7 -5.00 8.03 0.74
C THR A 7 -4.98 6.52 0.93
N ILE A 8 -4.11 5.86 0.20
CA ILE A 8 -3.87 4.43 0.36
C ILE A 8 -2.37 4.18 0.49
N VAL A 9 -2.01 3.31 1.45
CA VAL A 9 -0.62 2.95 1.72
C VAL A 9 -0.46 1.46 1.46
N PHE A 10 0.17 1.11 0.35
CA PHE A 10 0.54 -0.27 0.06
C PHE A 10 1.75 -0.63 0.90
N GLY A 11 1.69 -1.77 1.58
CA GLY A 11 2.69 -2.13 2.57
C GLY A 11 2.52 -1.39 3.89
N GLY A 12 1.32 -0.86 4.12
CA GLY A 12 1.03 -0.06 5.32
C GLY A 12 1.02 -0.86 6.62
N GLY A 13 1.07 -2.19 6.55
CA GLY A 13 1.23 -3.03 7.73
C GLY A 13 2.66 -3.22 8.18
N GLY A 14 3.64 -2.78 7.37
CA GLY A 14 5.05 -2.86 7.70
C GLY A 14 5.52 -1.73 8.59
N PHE A 15 6.82 -1.75 8.91
CA PHE A 15 7.38 -0.76 9.85
C PHE A 15 7.27 0.67 9.31
N VAL A 16 7.81 0.92 8.12
CA VAL A 16 7.79 2.27 7.53
C VAL A 16 6.37 2.66 7.13
N GLY A 17 5.67 1.76 6.45
CA GLY A 17 4.32 2.04 5.95
C GLY A 17 3.33 2.36 7.07
N SER A 18 3.43 1.66 8.20
CA SER A 18 2.54 1.92 9.34
C SER A 18 2.78 3.30 9.94
N HIS A 19 4.03 3.74 10.00
CA HIS A 19 4.35 5.09 10.49
C HIS A 19 3.83 6.16 9.52
N VAL A 20 3.94 5.95 8.23
CA VAL A 20 3.39 6.87 7.23
C VAL A 20 1.86 6.94 7.36
N ALA A 21 1.21 5.78 7.49
CA ALA A 21 -0.24 5.73 7.68
C ALA A 21 -0.68 6.51 8.93
N ASP A 22 0.07 6.38 10.02
CA ASP A 22 -0.23 7.09 11.26
C ASP A 22 -0.12 8.60 11.12
N VAL A 23 0.95 9.08 10.45
CA VAL A 23 1.14 10.51 10.21
C VAL A 23 0.00 11.05 9.34
N LEU A 24 -0.40 10.33 8.30
CA LEU A 24 -1.51 10.74 7.44
C LEU A 24 -2.82 10.81 8.23
N SER A 25 -3.06 9.84 9.10
CA SER A 25 -4.26 9.83 9.95
C SER A 25 -4.28 11.02 10.91
N GLU A 26 -3.12 11.35 11.49
CA GLU A 26 -2.99 12.49 12.39
C GLU A 26 -3.26 13.81 11.68
N LYS A 27 -2.97 13.88 10.39
CA LYS A 27 -3.25 15.07 9.57
C LYS A 27 -4.72 15.17 9.14
N GLY A 28 -5.53 14.18 9.50
CA GLY A 28 -6.96 14.19 9.20
C GLY A 28 -7.33 13.59 7.85
N TYR A 29 -6.41 12.96 7.17
CA TYR A 29 -6.69 12.29 5.90
C TYR A 29 -7.40 10.96 6.16
N ASN A 30 -8.20 10.51 5.19
CA ASN A 30 -8.76 9.17 5.24
C ASN A 30 -7.72 8.19 4.72
N VAL A 31 -7.36 7.22 5.54
CA VAL A 31 -6.25 6.31 5.25
C VAL A 31 -6.77 4.89 5.08
N SER A 32 -6.43 4.28 3.95
CA SER A 32 -6.59 2.85 3.72
C SER A 32 -5.20 2.20 3.70
N ILE A 33 -5.09 1.04 4.31
CA ILE A 33 -3.86 0.26 4.32
C ILE A 33 -4.10 -1.00 3.51
N PHE A 34 -3.21 -1.27 2.56
CA PHE A 34 -3.22 -2.48 1.76
C PHE A 34 -1.99 -3.29 2.10
N ASP A 35 -2.19 -4.51 2.56
CA ASP A 35 -1.09 -5.40 2.89
C ASP A 35 -1.56 -6.84 2.73
N ILE A 36 -0.59 -7.74 2.59
CA ILE A 36 -0.88 -9.17 2.48
C ILE A 36 -1.33 -9.76 3.83
N ARG A 37 -1.02 -9.08 4.92
CA ARG A 37 -1.40 -9.47 6.28
C ARG A 37 -2.05 -8.31 7.00
N PRO A 38 -2.93 -8.59 7.99
CA PRO A 38 -3.47 -7.52 8.82
C PRO A 38 -2.36 -6.73 9.53
N SER A 39 -2.51 -5.42 9.58
CA SER A 39 -1.55 -4.58 10.28
C SER A 39 -1.67 -4.75 11.79
N ARG A 40 -0.54 -4.93 12.47
CA ARG A 40 -0.49 -4.95 13.93
C ARG A 40 -0.72 -3.58 14.54
N PHE A 41 -0.56 -2.55 13.73
CA PHE A 41 -0.55 -1.15 14.16
C PHE A 41 -1.78 -0.40 13.68
N LEU A 42 -2.81 -1.12 13.23
CA LEU A 42 -4.01 -0.52 12.64
C LEU A 42 -4.75 0.32 13.69
N LYS A 43 -5.02 1.57 13.34
CA LYS A 43 -5.82 2.47 14.17
C LYS A 43 -7.29 2.39 13.76
N PRO A 44 -8.23 2.69 14.68
CA PRO A 44 -9.66 2.59 14.38
C PRO A 44 -10.12 3.45 13.19
N SER A 45 -9.43 4.56 12.92
CA SER A 45 -9.77 5.45 11.82
C SER A 45 -9.25 4.96 10.46
N GLN A 46 -8.45 3.90 10.44
CA GLN A 46 -7.83 3.38 9.22
C GLN A 46 -8.61 2.18 8.70
N LYS A 47 -8.72 2.10 7.37
CA LYS A 47 -9.36 0.96 6.71
C LYS A 47 -8.31 -0.06 6.30
N MET A 48 -8.54 -1.33 6.62
CA MET A 48 -7.63 -2.41 6.24
C MET A 48 -8.13 -3.16 5.01
N ILE A 49 -7.28 -3.27 4.01
CA ILE A 49 -7.54 -4.08 2.81
C ILE A 49 -6.47 -5.15 2.75
N ILE A 50 -6.88 -6.40 2.79
CA ILE A 50 -5.95 -7.52 2.69
C ILE A 50 -5.92 -8.01 1.26
N GLY A 51 -4.73 -8.03 0.66
CA GLY A 51 -4.54 -8.45 -0.71
C GLY A 51 -3.08 -8.54 -1.07
N ASP A 52 -2.83 -9.07 -2.26
CA ASP A 52 -1.50 -9.19 -2.83
C ASP A 52 -1.34 -8.13 -3.94
N ILE A 53 -0.22 -7.39 -3.94
CA ILE A 53 0.01 -6.37 -4.97
C ILE A 53 0.16 -6.97 -6.37
N LEU A 54 0.38 -8.28 -6.48
CA LEU A 54 0.40 -8.98 -7.77
C LEU A 54 -1.00 -9.29 -8.29
N ASP A 55 -2.02 -9.09 -7.48
CA ASP A 55 -3.43 -9.21 -7.91
C ASP A 55 -3.88 -7.90 -8.54
N GLU A 56 -3.77 -7.82 -9.86
CA GLU A 56 -4.04 -6.59 -10.61
C GLU A 56 -5.44 -6.04 -10.38
N GLU A 57 -6.44 -6.92 -10.35
CA GLU A 57 -7.83 -6.50 -10.16
C GLU A 57 -8.05 -5.92 -8.77
N LYS A 58 -7.51 -6.58 -7.75
CA LYS A 58 -7.62 -6.10 -6.36
C LYS A 58 -6.95 -4.75 -6.19
N VAL A 59 -5.77 -4.57 -6.78
CA VAL A 59 -5.05 -3.30 -6.72
C VAL A 59 -5.84 -2.22 -7.45
N ARG A 60 -6.36 -2.52 -8.63
CA ARG A 60 -7.14 -1.56 -9.41
C ARG A 60 -8.38 -1.07 -8.66
N GLU A 61 -9.09 -1.99 -8.02
CA GLU A 61 -10.26 -1.63 -7.23
C GLU A 61 -9.88 -0.80 -6.00
N SER A 62 -8.75 -1.12 -5.39
CA SER A 62 -8.32 -0.47 -4.15
C SER A 62 -7.89 0.98 -4.37
N VAL A 63 -7.37 1.33 -5.56
CA VAL A 63 -6.93 2.70 -5.83
C VAL A 63 -8.05 3.61 -6.34
N LYS A 64 -9.21 3.06 -6.65
CA LYS A 64 -10.34 3.89 -7.11
C LYS A 64 -10.72 4.91 -6.05
N GLY A 65 -10.85 6.16 -6.47
CA GLY A 65 -11.25 7.23 -5.57
C GLY A 65 -10.15 7.74 -4.63
N MET A 66 -8.93 7.23 -4.79
CA MET A 66 -7.81 7.70 -3.98
C MET A 66 -7.18 8.94 -4.59
N ASP A 67 -6.83 9.89 -3.73
CA ASP A 67 -6.15 11.12 -4.14
C ASP A 67 -4.64 10.93 -4.19
N VAL A 68 -4.10 10.12 -3.28
CA VAL A 68 -2.65 9.86 -3.20
C VAL A 68 -2.42 8.38 -2.91
N VAL A 69 -1.45 7.80 -3.59
CA VAL A 69 -1.04 6.42 -3.43
C VAL A 69 0.42 6.39 -2.96
N TYR A 70 0.65 5.71 -1.84
CA TYR A 70 2.00 5.47 -1.31
C TYR A 70 2.33 4.00 -1.47
N ASN A 71 3.55 3.67 -1.89
CA ASN A 71 3.95 2.28 -2.03
C ASN A 71 5.20 1.97 -1.20
N PHE A 72 5.01 1.21 -0.13
CA PHE A 72 6.08 0.64 0.70
C PHE A 72 6.05 -0.89 0.67
N ALA A 73 5.24 -1.48 -0.23
CA ALA A 73 5.19 -2.91 -0.40
C ALA A 73 6.43 -3.41 -1.13
N GLY A 74 6.89 -4.58 -0.77
CA GLY A 74 8.03 -5.19 -1.42
C GLY A 74 8.91 -5.94 -0.41
N ILE A 75 9.95 -6.56 -0.92
CA ILE A 75 10.93 -7.28 -0.11
C ILE A 75 12.14 -6.36 0.05
N ALA A 76 12.34 -5.86 1.27
CA ALA A 76 13.41 -4.92 1.59
C ALA A 76 14.58 -5.56 2.34
N ASP A 77 14.38 -6.73 2.95
CA ASP A 77 15.42 -7.42 3.69
C ASP A 77 16.42 -8.06 2.73
N ILE A 78 17.70 -7.73 2.90
CA ILE A 78 18.78 -8.21 2.00
C ILE A 78 18.91 -9.73 2.06
N GLY A 79 18.84 -10.32 3.25
CA GLY A 79 18.92 -11.77 3.41
C GLY A 79 17.76 -12.50 2.75
N GLU A 80 16.54 -11.98 2.92
CA GLU A 80 15.36 -12.54 2.27
C GLU A 80 15.46 -12.40 0.76
N ALA A 81 15.91 -11.25 0.27
CA ALA A 81 16.07 -11.02 -1.16
C ALA A 81 17.10 -11.97 -1.78
N ALA A 82 18.21 -12.24 -1.08
CA ALA A 82 19.22 -13.17 -1.56
C ALA A 82 18.70 -14.60 -1.67
N ASN A 83 17.79 -14.99 -0.76
CA ASN A 83 17.21 -16.33 -0.76
C ASN A 83 16.04 -16.49 -1.71
N LYS A 84 15.39 -15.37 -2.09
CA LYS A 84 14.19 -15.38 -2.94
C LYS A 84 14.29 -14.34 -4.05
N PRO A 85 15.28 -14.48 -4.96
CA PRO A 85 15.52 -13.44 -5.96
C PRO A 85 14.36 -13.25 -6.93
N VAL A 86 13.69 -14.32 -7.35
CA VAL A 86 12.57 -14.23 -8.28
C VAL A 86 11.38 -13.50 -7.63
N GLU A 87 11.06 -13.87 -6.40
CA GLU A 87 9.97 -13.22 -5.67
C GLU A 87 10.29 -11.74 -5.40
N THR A 88 11.55 -11.44 -5.10
CA THR A 88 12.00 -10.07 -4.88
C THR A 88 11.75 -9.20 -6.11
N VAL A 89 12.09 -9.71 -7.29
CA VAL A 89 11.84 -8.98 -8.54
C VAL A 89 10.33 -8.83 -8.78
N LYS A 90 9.56 -9.89 -8.56
CA LYS A 90 8.10 -9.81 -8.74
C LYS A 90 7.48 -8.72 -7.88
N TYR A 91 7.78 -8.70 -6.59
CA TYR A 91 7.17 -7.72 -5.69
C TYR A 91 7.75 -6.33 -5.87
N ASN A 92 9.06 -6.20 -6.03
CA ASN A 92 9.69 -4.88 -6.06
C ASN A 92 9.60 -4.21 -7.43
N ILE A 93 9.49 -4.97 -8.51
CA ILE A 93 9.40 -4.43 -9.87
C ILE A 93 7.99 -4.59 -10.42
N LEU A 94 7.50 -5.82 -10.58
CA LEU A 94 6.18 -6.06 -11.15
C LEU A 94 5.07 -5.50 -10.26
N GLY A 95 5.14 -5.72 -8.95
CA GLY A 95 4.15 -5.19 -8.03
C GLY A 95 4.07 -3.67 -8.08
N ASN A 96 5.21 -3.00 -8.10
CA ASN A 96 5.25 -1.54 -8.22
C ASN A 96 4.66 -1.08 -9.57
N THR A 97 4.94 -1.79 -10.63
CA THR A 97 4.39 -1.48 -11.96
C THR A 97 2.87 -1.63 -11.98
N ILE A 98 2.34 -2.66 -11.35
CA ILE A 98 0.90 -2.88 -11.23
C ILE A 98 0.24 -1.72 -10.49
N ILE A 99 0.83 -1.27 -9.39
CA ILE A 99 0.30 -0.14 -8.62
C ILE A 99 0.32 1.14 -9.46
N LEU A 100 1.41 1.40 -10.17
CA LEU A 100 1.54 2.58 -11.02
C LEU A 100 0.52 2.58 -12.14
N GLU A 101 0.32 1.45 -12.80
CA GLU A 101 -0.67 1.35 -13.87
C GLU A 101 -2.08 1.52 -13.33
N ALA A 102 -2.39 0.94 -12.18
CA ALA A 102 -3.70 1.11 -11.55
C ALA A 102 -3.96 2.57 -11.17
N ALA A 103 -2.97 3.23 -10.61
CA ALA A 103 -3.07 4.65 -10.26
C ALA A 103 -3.30 5.53 -11.48
N LYS A 104 -2.60 5.22 -12.58
CA LYS A 104 -2.78 5.93 -13.86
C LYS A 104 -4.20 5.75 -14.40
N GLN A 105 -4.73 4.54 -14.36
CA GLN A 105 -6.08 4.26 -14.87
C GLN A 105 -7.17 4.89 -14.00
N ALA A 106 -6.94 5.01 -12.71
CA ALA A 106 -7.92 5.55 -11.77
C ALA A 106 -8.07 7.08 -11.87
N ASN A 107 -7.11 7.72 -12.44
CA ASN A 107 -7.08 9.17 -12.49
C ASN A 107 -7.95 9.70 -13.64
#